data_0fb68eb985a7f414914b393dde3df232
#
_entry.id   0fb68eb985a7f414914b393dde3df232
#
_cell.length_a   1.000
_cell.length_b   1.000
_cell.length_c   1.000
_cell.angle_alpha   90.00
_cell.angle_beta   90.00
_cell.angle_gamma   90.00
#
_symmetry.space_group_name_H-M   'P 1'
#
loop_
_entity.id
_entity.type
_entity.pdbx_description
1 polymer ?
#
loop_
_entity_poly.entity_id
_entity_poly.type
_entity_poly.pdbx_seq_one_letter_code
_entity_poly.pdbx_strand_id
1 'polypeptide(L)'
;MTSQQARRTEGSPAAPFDAIIVGSGPSGLACAIEAKRAGLSAVVLEQGSVVDAIRRFPTQLVWFSTPELLEIGGVPMIIPTVRPTRVDTVAYYQRVTALFSLDVRTFDAVRSVRPCDDGFIVETMKGKSYAGRTVILATGYFDHPNTLGVEGEDLPHVLRYYDEPQKYFGCDVVVVGGRNSAVEAALDLYRHGANVTLVHRGPKLSEGVKYWILPDIENRIKAGQIKALFNSRVVRFGAGEVFAETNGSAETVRADFAFVLIGFHPDTARLEEFGIRVHPDTLAPEIDEATFETNVPGLYVAGSVVAGKNNNKIFVENGRMHAFSIIPSIAKKIRA
;
A
#
# COMPACT_ATOMS: atom_id res chain seq x y z
N MET A 1 -11.73 4.94 -36.66
CA MET A 1 -13.03 4.85 -35.96
C MET A 1 -12.99 5.87 -34.85
N THR A 2 -13.77 6.92 -35.02
CA THR A 2 -13.77 8.17 -34.23
C THR A 2 -14.41 7.95 -32.87
N SER A 3 -13.67 8.18 -31.79
CA SER A 3 -14.19 8.23 -30.43
C SER A 3 -15.03 9.47 -30.22
N GLN A 4 -16.35 9.34 -30.21
CA GLN A 4 -17.24 10.34 -29.65
C GLN A 4 -17.14 10.28 -28.11
N GLN A 5 -16.22 11.02 -27.53
CA GLN A 5 -16.34 11.47 -26.14
C GLN A 5 -17.43 12.55 -26.11
N ALA A 6 -18.62 12.17 -25.64
CA ALA A 6 -19.67 13.13 -25.34
C ALA A 6 -19.14 14.12 -24.27
N ARG A 7 -18.86 15.35 -24.66
CA ARG A 7 -18.66 16.49 -23.75
C ARG A 7 -19.99 16.72 -23.03
N ARG A 8 -20.07 16.35 -21.76
CA ARG A 8 -21.16 16.81 -20.88
C ARG A 8 -21.00 18.32 -20.70
N THR A 9 -21.99 19.06 -21.08
CA THR A 9 -22.10 20.52 -20.89
C THR A 9 -22.17 20.84 -19.40
N GLU A 10 -21.38 21.84 -18.98
CA GLU A 10 -21.47 22.47 -17.67
C GLU A 10 -22.83 23.10 -17.51
N GLY A 11 -23.66 22.64 -16.53
CA GLY A 11 -24.93 23.32 -16.28
C GLY A 11 -26.02 22.59 -15.51
N SER A 12 -25.89 21.29 -15.22
CA SER A 12 -26.80 20.61 -14.27
C SER A 12 -25.98 19.84 -13.24
N PRO A 13 -26.34 19.83 -11.95
CA PRO A 13 -25.67 18.96 -10.99
C PRO A 13 -25.78 17.52 -11.52
N ALA A 14 -24.64 16.91 -11.84
CA ALA A 14 -24.63 15.53 -12.29
C ALA A 14 -25.26 14.67 -11.19
N ALA A 15 -26.10 13.71 -11.56
CA ALA A 15 -26.68 12.78 -10.60
C ALA A 15 -25.56 12.16 -9.75
N PRO A 16 -25.77 12.03 -8.42
CA PRO A 16 -24.76 11.47 -7.53
C PRO A 16 -24.40 10.06 -7.96
N PHE A 17 -23.12 9.71 -7.82
CA PHE A 17 -22.67 8.32 -7.97
C PHE A 17 -23.29 7.45 -6.87
N ASP A 18 -23.60 6.20 -7.17
CA ASP A 18 -24.00 5.25 -6.14
C ASP A 18 -22.84 4.94 -5.20
N ALA A 19 -21.61 4.87 -5.74
CA ALA A 19 -20.40 4.69 -4.97
C ALA A 19 -19.23 5.54 -5.49
N ILE A 20 -18.54 6.24 -4.58
CA ILE A 20 -17.23 6.84 -4.84
C ILE A 20 -16.18 5.98 -4.17
N ILE A 21 -15.21 5.47 -4.92
CA ILE A 21 -14.15 4.61 -4.43
C ILE A 21 -12.86 5.41 -4.38
N VAL A 22 -12.21 5.46 -3.23
CA VAL A 22 -10.96 6.19 -3.02
C VAL A 22 -9.80 5.22 -3.02
N GLY A 23 -8.99 5.25 -4.06
CA GLY A 23 -7.86 4.36 -4.31
C GLY A 23 -8.14 3.30 -5.37
N SER A 24 -7.25 3.17 -6.35
CA SER A 24 -7.29 2.20 -7.44
C SER A 24 -6.39 1.00 -7.22
N GLY A 25 -6.10 0.66 -5.96
CA GLY A 25 -5.46 -0.61 -5.60
C GLY A 25 -6.35 -1.82 -5.94
N PRO A 26 -5.84 -3.06 -5.81
CA PRO A 26 -6.60 -4.27 -6.14
C PRO A 26 -7.99 -4.34 -5.49
N SER A 27 -8.09 -3.93 -4.22
CA SER A 27 -9.37 -3.93 -3.49
C SER A 27 -10.35 -2.88 -4.01
N GLY A 28 -9.87 -1.66 -4.33
CA GLY A 28 -10.71 -0.62 -4.91
C GLY A 28 -11.19 -0.98 -6.32
N LEU A 29 -10.30 -1.54 -7.15
CA LEU A 29 -10.67 -2.04 -8.48
C LEU A 29 -11.68 -3.20 -8.40
N ALA A 30 -11.51 -4.12 -7.44
CA ALA A 30 -12.47 -5.20 -7.21
C ALA A 30 -13.86 -4.63 -6.85
N CYS A 31 -13.92 -3.62 -5.95
CA CYS A 31 -15.18 -2.94 -5.62
C CYS A 31 -15.80 -2.26 -6.86
N ALA A 32 -14.99 -1.60 -7.70
CA ALA A 32 -15.48 -0.96 -8.93
C ALA A 32 -16.06 -1.97 -9.93
N ILE A 33 -15.42 -3.12 -10.08
CA ILE A 33 -15.91 -4.21 -10.94
C ILE A 33 -17.25 -4.74 -10.44
N GLU A 34 -17.34 -5.06 -9.16
CA GLU A 34 -18.57 -5.59 -8.57
C GLU A 34 -19.69 -4.55 -8.55
N ALA A 35 -19.39 -3.26 -8.34
CA ALA A 35 -20.36 -2.18 -8.49
C ALA A 35 -20.94 -2.14 -9.91
N LYS A 36 -20.08 -2.21 -10.92
CA LYS A 36 -20.50 -2.27 -12.33
C LYS A 36 -21.38 -3.50 -12.64
N ARG A 37 -21.01 -4.67 -12.10
CA ARG A 37 -21.83 -5.91 -12.24
C ARG A 37 -23.20 -5.78 -11.57
N ALA A 38 -23.26 -5.09 -10.44
CA ALA A 38 -24.51 -4.82 -9.74
C ALA A 38 -25.38 -3.72 -10.39
N GLY A 39 -24.91 -3.10 -11.49
CA GLY A 39 -25.57 -2.00 -12.17
C GLY A 39 -25.50 -0.67 -11.43
N LEU A 40 -24.56 -0.52 -10.49
CA LEU A 40 -24.33 0.72 -9.75
C LEU A 40 -23.40 1.65 -10.52
N SER A 41 -23.70 2.95 -10.46
CA SER A 41 -22.83 4.00 -10.96
C SER A 41 -21.66 4.19 -9.99
N ALA A 42 -20.43 4.02 -10.45
CA ALA A 42 -19.25 4.17 -9.60
C ALA A 42 -18.13 4.95 -10.29
N VAL A 43 -17.37 5.72 -9.50
CA VAL A 43 -16.13 6.39 -9.91
C VAL A 43 -15.02 6.04 -8.93
N VAL A 44 -13.82 5.80 -9.45
CA VAL A 44 -12.61 5.59 -8.65
C VAL A 44 -11.76 6.84 -8.71
N LEU A 45 -11.41 7.40 -7.55
CA LEU A 45 -10.51 8.54 -7.43
C LEU A 45 -9.14 8.04 -6.94
N GLU A 46 -8.10 8.29 -7.72
CA GLU A 46 -6.76 7.77 -7.47
C GLU A 46 -5.74 8.92 -7.48
N GLN A 47 -4.91 8.98 -6.45
CA GLN A 47 -3.90 10.04 -6.30
C GLN A 47 -2.76 9.95 -7.32
N GLY A 48 -2.40 8.73 -7.73
CA GLY A 48 -1.37 8.46 -8.71
C GLY A 48 -1.91 7.80 -9.97
N SER A 49 -1.16 6.86 -10.51
CA SER A 49 -1.58 6.00 -11.61
C SER A 49 -2.41 4.82 -11.10
N VAL A 50 -3.07 4.09 -11.99
CA VAL A 50 -3.75 2.84 -11.61
C VAL A 50 -2.75 1.92 -10.90
N VAL A 51 -3.12 1.44 -9.70
CA VAL A 51 -2.31 0.64 -8.77
C VAL A 51 -0.96 1.29 -8.40
N ASP A 52 -0.98 2.59 -8.13
CA ASP A 52 0.24 3.38 -7.89
C ASP A 52 1.12 2.84 -6.76
N ALA A 53 0.54 2.36 -5.67
CA ALA A 53 1.29 1.75 -4.59
C ALA A 53 2.12 0.55 -5.08
N ILE A 54 1.55 -0.33 -5.93
CA ILE A 54 2.26 -1.47 -6.51
C ILE A 54 3.35 -1.00 -7.49
N ARG A 55 3.08 0.05 -8.29
CA ARG A 55 4.05 0.64 -9.20
C ARG A 55 5.30 1.13 -8.46
N ARG A 56 5.14 1.61 -7.24
CA ARG A 56 6.23 2.12 -6.37
C ARG A 56 6.94 1.03 -5.54
N PHE A 57 6.53 -0.22 -5.63
CA PHE A 57 7.27 -1.33 -5.03
C PHE A 57 8.64 -1.50 -5.68
N PRO A 58 9.58 -2.21 -5.05
CA PRO A 58 10.92 -2.45 -5.60
C PRO A 58 10.85 -3.01 -7.02
N THR A 59 11.78 -2.57 -7.89
CA THR A 59 11.80 -2.94 -9.31
C THR A 59 11.90 -4.45 -9.51
N GLN A 60 12.68 -5.12 -8.66
CA GLN A 60 12.94 -6.56 -8.69
C GLN A 60 11.93 -7.39 -7.87
N LEU A 61 10.83 -6.77 -7.40
CA LEU A 61 9.86 -7.48 -6.57
C LEU A 61 9.27 -8.68 -7.31
N VAL A 62 9.30 -9.83 -6.62
CA VAL A 62 8.54 -11.03 -6.95
C VAL A 62 7.52 -11.27 -5.85
N TRP A 63 6.26 -11.42 -6.23
CA TRP A 63 5.18 -11.61 -5.26
C TRP A 63 5.34 -12.90 -4.47
N PHE A 64 4.80 -12.91 -3.25
CA PHE A 64 4.68 -14.14 -2.47
C PHE A 64 3.62 -15.07 -3.07
N SER A 65 2.55 -14.50 -3.57
CA SER A 65 1.36 -15.18 -4.06
C SER A 65 1.50 -15.61 -5.51
N THR A 66 0.79 -16.67 -5.87
CA THR A 66 0.62 -17.09 -7.27
C THR A 66 -0.37 -16.17 -7.99
N PRO A 67 -0.40 -16.18 -9.34
CA PRO A 67 -1.29 -15.33 -10.13
C PRO A 67 -2.76 -15.40 -9.70
N GLU A 68 -3.29 -16.59 -9.48
CA GLU A 68 -4.70 -16.85 -9.15
C GLU A 68 -5.15 -16.13 -7.89
N LEU A 69 -4.23 -15.95 -6.94
CA LEU A 69 -4.51 -15.26 -5.69
C LEU A 69 -4.55 -13.73 -5.84
N LEU A 70 -4.01 -13.19 -6.93
CA LEU A 70 -4.01 -11.77 -7.24
C LEU A 70 -5.11 -11.35 -8.23
N GLU A 71 -5.79 -12.31 -8.86
CA GLU A 71 -6.82 -12.06 -9.86
C GLU A 71 -8.04 -11.33 -9.29
N ILE A 72 -8.60 -10.40 -10.08
CA ILE A 72 -9.85 -9.71 -9.78
C ILE A 72 -10.82 -9.81 -10.94
N GLY A 73 -12.12 -9.72 -10.65
CA GLY A 73 -13.17 -9.72 -11.68
C GLY A 73 -13.24 -11.00 -12.51
N GLY A 74 -12.65 -12.13 -12.05
CA GLY A 74 -12.64 -13.39 -12.79
C GLY A 74 -11.80 -13.33 -14.08
N VAL A 75 -10.89 -12.39 -14.19
CA VAL A 75 -9.95 -12.28 -15.32
C VAL A 75 -8.66 -13.00 -14.98
N PRO A 76 -8.25 -14.04 -15.75
CA PRO A 76 -7.01 -14.76 -15.48
C PRO A 76 -5.76 -13.88 -15.63
N MET A 77 -4.81 -14.02 -14.71
CA MET A 77 -3.46 -13.43 -14.82
C MET A 77 -2.52 -14.47 -15.43
N ILE A 78 -2.35 -14.42 -16.75
CA ILE A 78 -1.51 -15.36 -17.49
C ILE A 78 -0.10 -14.81 -17.59
N ILE A 79 0.85 -15.47 -16.94
CA ILE A 79 2.28 -15.15 -16.95
C ILE A 79 3.12 -16.43 -17.16
N PRO A 80 4.35 -16.30 -17.68
CA PRO A 80 5.19 -17.47 -17.94
C PRO A 80 5.89 -18.03 -16.69
N THR A 81 5.82 -17.33 -15.56
CA THR A 81 6.51 -17.68 -14.32
C THR A 81 5.53 -18.13 -13.24
N VAL A 82 6.02 -18.88 -12.25
CA VAL A 82 5.19 -19.34 -11.12
C VAL A 82 4.64 -18.19 -10.27
N ARG A 83 5.40 -17.10 -10.19
CA ARG A 83 5.06 -15.93 -9.36
C ARG A 83 5.15 -14.66 -10.17
N PRO A 84 4.17 -13.76 -10.05
CA PRO A 84 4.20 -12.48 -10.75
C PRO A 84 5.33 -11.58 -10.25
N THR A 85 5.85 -10.78 -11.15
CA THR A 85 6.68 -9.62 -10.83
C THR A 85 5.83 -8.38 -10.59
N ARG A 86 6.45 -7.29 -10.14
CA ARG A 86 5.81 -5.98 -10.08
C ARG A 86 5.24 -5.56 -11.44
N VAL A 87 6.01 -5.75 -12.51
CA VAL A 87 5.62 -5.35 -13.87
C VAL A 87 4.41 -6.13 -14.36
N ASP A 88 4.41 -7.46 -14.17
CA ASP A 88 3.26 -8.31 -14.52
C ASP A 88 1.99 -7.85 -13.82
N THR A 89 2.11 -7.53 -12.53
CA THR A 89 0.98 -7.16 -11.69
C THR A 89 0.41 -5.79 -12.09
N VAL A 90 1.26 -4.81 -12.33
CA VAL A 90 0.82 -3.48 -12.82
C VAL A 90 0.12 -3.61 -14.16
N ALA A 91 0.72 -4.32 -15.12
CA ALA A 91 0.15 -4.54 -16.44
C ALA A 91 -1.20 -5.26 -16.37
N TYR A 92 -1.31 -6.27 -15.50
CA TYR A 92 -2.55 -7.00 -15.28
C TYR A 92 -3.68 -6.08 -14.80
N TYR A 93 -3.49 -5.33 -13.72
CA TYR A 93 -4.55 -4.46 -13.17
C TYR A 93 -4.93 -3.33 -14.12
N GLN A 94 -3.98 -2.76 -14.87
CA GLN A 94 -4.28 -1.78 -15.91
C GLN A 94 -5.13 -2.37 -17.03
N ARG A 95 -4.83 -3.60 -17.48
CA ARG A 95 -5.64 -4.32 -18.49
C ARG A 95 -7.04 -4.64 -17.97
N VAL A 96 -7.16 -5.09 -16.72
CA VAL A 96 -8.48 -5.37 -16.11
C VAL A 96 -9.30 -4.07 -16.01
N THR A 97 -8.68 -2.96 -15.61
CA THR A 97 -9.34 -1.65 -15.57
C THR A 97 -9.90 -1.27 -16.95
N ALA A 98 -9.12 -1.44 -18.01
CA ALA A 98 -9.54 -1.17 -19.39
C ALA A 98 -10.62 -2.15 -19.87
N LEU A 99 -10.48 -3.45 -19.59
CA LEU A 99 -11.43 -4.50 -19.97
C LEU A 99 -12.84 -4.22 -19.44
N PHE A 100 -12.92 -3.83 -18.17
CA PHE A 100 -14.19 -3.46 -17.55
C PHE A 100 -14.61 -2.00 -17.85
N SER A 101 -13.81 -1.23 -18.58
CA SER A 101 -14.07 0.20 -18.83
C SER A 101 -14.47 0.92 -17.53
N LEU A 102 -13.65 0.77 -16.48
CA LEU A 102 -13.90 1.40 -15.19
C LEU A 102 -13.64 2.90 -15.28
N ASP A 103 -14.50 3.72 -14.66
CA ASP A 103 -14.27 5.17 -14.54
C ASP A 103 -13.24 5.44 -13.45
N VAL A 104 -11.94 5.43 -13.79
CA VAL A 104 -10.84 5.72 -12.88
C VAL A 104 -10.26 7.09 -13.19
N ARG A 105 -10.35 8.01 -12.22
CA ARG A 105 -9.79 9.36 -12.29
C ARG A 105 -8.41 9.35 -11.64
N THR A 106 -7.38 9.17 -12.44
CA THR A 106 -5.99 9.16 -12.01
C THR A 106 -5.45 10.57 -11.76
N PHE A 107 -4.42 10.66 -10.88
CA PHE A 107 -3.81 11.92 -10.46
C PHE A 107 -4.82 12.92 -9.88
N ASP A 108 -5.86 12.41 -9.21
CA ASP A 108 -6.94 13.20 -8.62
C ASP A 108 -7.13 12.79 -7.15
N ALA A 109 -6.17 13.18 -6.31
CA ALA A 109 -6.13 12.84 -4.89
C ALA A 109 -7.32 13.43 -4.14
N VAL A 110 -8.02 12.61 -3.37
CA VAL A 110 -9.11 13.05 -2.50
C VAL A 110 -8.54 13.92 -1.38
N ARG A 111 -9.13 15.06 -1.14
CA ARG A 111 -8.80 15.99 -0.06
C ARG A 111 -9.72 15.85 1.14
N SER A 112 -11.03 15.74 0.89
CA SER A 112 -12.02 15.63 1.97
C SER A 112 -13.19 14.73 1.55
N VAL A 113 -13.80 14.11 2.54
CA VAL A 113 -15.06 13.37 2.44
C VAL A 113 -15.98 13.94 3.51
N ARG A 114 -17.09 14.55 3.09
CA ARG A 114 -18.03 15.18 4.01
C ARG A 114 -19.43 14.64 3.80
N PRO A 115 -20.16 14.24 4.86
CA PRO A 115 -21.56 13.88 4.77
C PRO A 115 -22.40 15.07 4.26
N CYS A 116 -23.47 14.76 3.51
CA CYS A 116 -24.52 15.68 3.11
C CYS A 116 -25.89 14.95 3.20
N ASP A 117 -26.98 15.65 2.94
CA ASP A 117 -28.35 15.12 3.13
C ASP A 117 -28.59 13.80 2.38
N ASP A 118 -28.04 13.66 1.16
CA ASP A 118 -28.25 12.50 0.29
C ASP A 118 -26.99 11.62 0.13
N GLY A 119 -26.04 11.70 1.07
CA GLY A 119 -24.80 10.89 1.02
C GLY A 119 -23.56 11.69 1.36
N PHE A 120 -22.65 11.87 0.40
CA PHE A 120 -21.34 12.49 0.61
C PHE A 120 -20.95 13.43 -0.52
N ILE A 121 -20.23 14.48 -0.15
CA ILE A 121 -19.43 15.30 -1.08
C ILE A 121 -17.96 14.98 -0.89
N VAL A 122 -17.33 14.52 -1.96
CA VAL A 122 -15.90 14.20 -2.02
C VAL A 122 -15.18 15.28 -2.82
N GLU A 123 -14.23 15.97 -2.20
CA GLU A 123 -13.42 16.99 -2.87
C GLU A 123 -12.01 16.48 -3.10
N THR A 124 -11.41 16.90 -4.21
CA THR A 124 -10.04 16.52 -4.57
C THR A 124 -9.09 17.69 -4.40
N MET A 125 -7.77 17.39 -4.38
CA MET A 125 -6.71 18.39 -4.33
C MET A 125 -6.70 19.31 -5.56
N LYS A 126 -7.31 18.89 -6.67
CA LYS A 126 -7.49 19.70 -7.89
C LYS A 126 -8.74 20.59 -7.84
N GLY A 127 -9.44 20.63 -6.72
CA GLY A 127 -10.64 21.44 -6.54
C GLY A 127 -11.90 20.91 -7.24
N LYS A 128 -11.89 19.66 -7.69
CA LYS A 128 -13.10 19.01 -8.21
C LYS A 128 -13.95 18.49 -7.06
N SER A 129 -15.25 18.46 -7.27
CA SER A 129 -16.25 17.96 -6.32
C SER A 129 -17.06 16.84 -6.96
N TYR A 130 -17.28 15.77 -6.21
CA TYR A 130 -18.06 14.61 -6.61
C TYR A 130 -19.13 14.34 -5.56
N ALA A 131 -20.38 14.20 -5.99
CA ALA A 131 -21.47 13.77 -5.12
C ALA A 131 -21.65 12.25 -5.23
N GLY A 132 -21.76 11.55 -4.11
CA GLY A 132 -21.99 10.12 -4.07
C GLY A 132 -22.88 9.70 -2.89
N ARG A 133 -23.71 8.68 -3.08
CA ARG A 133 -24.55 8.12 -2.02
C ARG A 133 -23.74 7.38 -0.97
N THR A 134 -22.68 6.72 -1.42
CA THR A 134 -21.75 5.99 -0.55
C THR A 134 -20.31 6.25 -0.94
N VAL A 135 -19.38 6.04 0.00
CA VAL A 135 -17.94 6.12 -0.23
C VAL A 135 -17.25 4.85 0.26
N ILE A 136 -16.30 4.34 -0.53
CA ILE A 136 -15.45 3.19 -0.16
C ILE A 136 -14.00 3.67 -0.10
N LEU A 137 -13.40 3.65 1.08
CA LEU A 137 -11.99 3.98 1.27
C LEU A 137 -11.14 2.73 1.05
N ALA A 138 -10.42 2.66 -0.07
CA ALA A 138 -9.49 1.60 -0.43
C ALA A 138 -8.04 2.14 -0.49
N THR A 139 -7.71 3.04 0.43
CA THR A 139 -6.49 3.86 0.43
C THR A 139 -5.21 3.08 0.79
N GLY A 140 -5.35 1.90 1.41
CA GLY A 140 -4.21 1.09 1.81
C GLY A 140 -3.41 1.71 2.97
N TYR A 141 -2.09 1.42 2.99
CA TYR A 141 -1.17 1.91 4.04
C TYR A 141 0.21 2.32 3.48
N PHE A 142 0.50 2.07 2.22
CA PHE A 142 1.86 2.19 1.67
C PHE A 142 2.42 3.61 1.66
N ASP A 143 1.56 4.62 1.74
CA ASP A 143 1.97 6.03 1.75
C ASP A 143 2.44 6.53 3.13
N HIS A 144 2.25 5.72 4.19
CA HIS A 144 2.55 6.08 5.56
C HIS A 144 3.55 5.07 6.18
N PRO A 145 4.87 5.25 5.93
CA PRO A 145 5.90 4.42 6.53
C PRO A 145 6.02 4.72 8.03
N ASN A 146 6.26 3.67 8.82
CA ASN A 146 6.59 3.82 10.23
C ASN A 146 7.92 4.54 10.39
N THR A 147 8.05 5.32 11.47
CA THR A 147 9.26 6.05 11.85
C THR A 147 9.88 5.46 13.10
N LEU A 148 11.18 5.70 13.29
CA LEU A 148 11.89 5.38 14.52
C LEU A 148 11.73 6.48 15.58
N GLY A 149 11.49 7.73 15.14
CA GLY A 149 11.41 8.91 16.00
C GLY A 149 12.76 9.32 16.55
N VAL A 150 13.84 9.09 15.81
CA VAL A 150 15.21 9.40 16.25
C VAL A 150 15.78 10.59 15.47
N GLU A 151 16.77 11.26 16.07
CA GLU A 151 17.48 12.38 15.46
C GLU A 151 18.10 11.97 14.11
N GLY A 152 17.98 12.82 13.10
CA GLY A 152 18.54 12.63 11.76
C GLY A 152 17.74 11.70 10.86
N GLU A 153 16.58 11.19 11.28
CA GLU A 153 15.75 10.31 10.46
C GLU A 153 15.21 10.97 9.19
N ASP A 154 15.18 12.31 9.14
CA ASP A 154 14.72 13.07 7.97
C ASP A 154 15.88 13.59 7.09
N LEU A 155 17.11 13.14 7.32
CA LEU A 155 18.25 13.48 6.47
C LEU A 155 18.05 12.89 5.05
N PRO A 156 18.51 13.58 3.98
CA PRO A 156 18.23 13.19 2.59
C PRO A 156 18.71 11.79 2.19
N HIS A 157 19.71 11.24 2.87
CA HIS A 157 20.24 9.90 2.63
C HIS A 157 19.57 8.81 3.48
N VAL A 158 18.59 9.18 4.33
CA VAL A 158 17.76 8.26 5.11
C VAL A 158 16.44 8.06 4.39
N LEU A 159 16.22 6.88 3.85
CA LEU A 159 15.13 6.55 2.94
C LEU A 159 14.13 5.59 3.61
N ARG A 160 12.84 5.79 3.33
CA ARG A 160 11.75 4.95 3.85
C ARG A 160 11.16 4.01 2.79
N TYR A 161 11.61 4.16 1.55
CA TYR A 161 11.23 3.34 0.39
C TYR A 161 12.47 2.86 -0.32
N TYR A 162 12.46 1.61 -0.71
CA TYR A 162 13.48 1.00 -1.55
C TYR A 162 12.90 0.79 -2.95
N ASP A 163 13.63 1.16 -3.99
CA ASP A 163 13.19 1.05 -5.38
C ASP A 163 14.08 0.14 -6.23
N GLU A 164 15.37 0.47 -6.35
CA GLU A 164 16.32 -0.27 -7.20
C GLU A 164 17.74 -0.22 -6.62
N PRO A 165 18.56 -1.26 -6.84
CA PRO A 165 19.89 -1.37 -6.22
C PRO A 165 21.01 -0.61 -6.92
N GLN A 166 20.88 -0.33 -8.24
CA GLN A 166 21.97 0.16 -9.09
C GLN A 166 22.55 1.50 -8.62
N LYS A 167 21.71 2.34 -8.01
CA LYS A 167 22.12 3.64 -7.44
C LYS A 167 23.16 3.51 -6.33
N TYR A 168 23.23 2.36 -5.68
CA TYR A 168 23.99 2.14 -4.44
C TYR A 168 25.22 1.26 -4.66
N PHE A 169 25.62 1.03 -5.92
CA PHE A 169 26.81 0.27 -6.26
C PHE A 169 28.06 0.88 -5.61
N GLY A 170 28.80 0.07 -4.85
CA GLY A 170 30.00 0.49 -4.13
C GLY A 170 29.77 1.33 -2.87
N CYS A 171 28.50 1.65 -2.53
CA CYS A 171 28.17 2.42 -1.34
C CYS A 171 28.09 1.54 -0.08
N ASP A 172 28.33 2.16 1.07
CA ASP A 172 28.02 1.60 2.38
C ASP A 172 26.55 1.88 2.72
N VAL A 173 25.74 0.83 2.83
CA VAL A 173 24.29 0.95 3.02
C VAL A 173 23.84 0.24 4.30
N VAL A 174 23.17 0.99 5.16
CA VAL A 174 22.50 0.43 6.34
C VAL A 174 21.03 0.16 6.04
N VAL A 175 20.56 -1.06 6.30
CA VAL A 175 19.14 -1.45 6.18
C VAL A 175 18.60 -1.74 7.57
N VAL A 176 17.61 -0.96 8.00
CA VAL A 176 16.95 -1.13 9.31
C VAL A 176 15.65 -1.89 9.14
N GLY A 177 15.55 -3.06 9.77
CA GLY A 177 14.38 -3.92 9.70
C GLY A 177 14.75 -5.39 9.83
N GLY A 178 13.77 -6.29 9.75
CA GLY A 178 14.01 -7.75 9.88
C GLY A 178 12.91 -8.59 9.28
N ARG A 179 12.03 -7.99 8.44
CA ARG A 179 10.96 -8.66 7.69
C ARG A 179 11.26 -8.60 6.19
N ASN A 180 10.31 -9.05 5.37
CA ASN A 180 10.48 -9.19 3.92
C ASN A 180 11.13 -7.98 3.25
N SER A 181 10.59 -6.77 3.43
CA SER A 181 11.10 -5.58 2.76
C SER A 181 12.57 -5.30 3.05
N ALA A 182 12.98 -5.43 4.33
CA ALA A 182 14.37 -5.22 4.72
C ALA A 182 15.30 -6.32 4.21
N VAL A 183 14.86 -7.58 4.29
CA VAL A 183 15.65 -8.73 3.83
C VAL A 183 15.81 -8.74 2.31
N GLU A 184 14.73 -8.46 1.58
CA GLU A 184 14.76 -8.37 0.11
C GLU A 184 15.66 -7.22 -0.35
N ALA A 185 15.53 -6.04 0.26
CA ALA A 185 16.40 -4.90 -0.04
C ALA A 185 17.88 -5.19 0.27
N ALA A 186 18.18 -5.80 1.43
CA ALA A 186 19.54 -6.14 1.82
C ALA A 186 20.20 -7.13 0.84
N LEU A 187 19.46 -8.17 0.43
CA LEU A 187 19.94 -9.14 -0.57
C LEU A 187 20.11 -8.51 -1.95
N ASP A 188 19.16 -7.67 -2.36
CA ASP A 188 19.21 -7.02 -3.68
C ASP A 188 20.39 -6.05 -3.76
N LEU A 189 20.58 -5.20 -2.75
CA LEU A 189 21.73 -4.30 -2.61
C LEU A 189 23.05 -5.06 -2.64
N TYR A 190 23.18 -6.11 -1.83
CA TYR A 190 24.38 -6.94 -1.77
C TYR A 190 24.73 -7.56 -3.14
N ARG A 191 23.73 -8.15 -3.82
CA ARG A 191 23.92 -8.78 -5.15
C ARG A 191 24.35 -7.79 -6.22
N HIS A 192 24.05 -6.50 -6.01
CA HIS A 192 24.43 -5.42 -6.92
C HIS A 192 25.62 -4.58 -6.42
N GLY A 193 26.42 -5.13 -5.49
CA GLY A 193 27.72 -4.60 -5.13
C GLY A 193 27.72 -3.49 -4.07
N ALA A 194 26.65 -3.30 -3.31
CA ALA A 194 26.69 -2.46 -2.12
C ALA A 194 27.28 -3.21 -0.93
N ASN A 195 27.93 -2.49 0.00
CA ASN A 195 28.37 -3.00 1.30
C ASN A 195 27.23 -2.88 2.30
N VAL A 196 26.55 -3.98 2.61
CA VAL A 196 25.31 -3.94 3.38
C VAL A 196 25.52 -4.27 4.85
N THR A 197 25.00 -3.41 5.73
CA THR A 197 24.81 -3.71 7.16
C THR A 197 23.32 -3.72 7.48
N LEU A 198 22.82 -4.86 7.98
CA LEU A 198 21.45 -5.02 8.44
C LEU A 198 21.38 -4.74 9.95
N VAL A 199 20.48 -3.84 10.38
CA VAL A 199 20.24 -3.55 11.81
C VAL A 199 18.84 -4.03 12.19
N HIS A 200 18.76 -4.95 13.15
CA HIS A 200 17.49 -5.50 13.61
C HIS A 200 17.38 -5.57 15.12
N ARG A 201 16.24 -5.10 15.66
CA ARG A 201 15.98 -5.07 17.11
C ARG A 201 15.80 -6.44 17.76
N GLY A 202 15.45 -7.45 16.99
CA GLY A 202 15.26 -8.82 17.48
C GLY A 202 16.56 -9.65 17.43
N PRO A 203 16.57 -10.82 18.08
CA PRO A 203 17.74 -11.71 18.14
C PRO A 203 17.96 -12.47 16.82
N LYS A 204 16.97 -12.53 15.94
CA LYS A 204 17.00 -13.19 14.63
C LYS A 204 16.03 -12.52 13.67
N LEU A 205 16.14 -12.81 12.39
CA LEU A 205 15.17 -12.39 11.38
C LEU A 205 13.76 -12.96 11.67
N SER A 206 12.73 -12.28 11.18
CA SER A 206 11.35 -12.72 11.35
C SER A 206 11.09 -14.05 10.64
N GLU A 207 10.36 -14.95 11.29
CA GLU A 207 9.92 -16.22 10.70
C GLU A 207 8.94 -16.03 9.53
N GLY A 208 8.34 -14.84 9.40
CA GLY A 208 7.49 -14.45 8.27
C GLY A 208 8.26 -13.98 7.03
N VAL A 209 9.59 -14.08 7.00
CA VAL A 209 10.39 -13.85 5.79
C VAL A 209 10.11 -14.98 4.80
N LYS A 210 9.99 -14.65 3.50
CA LYS A 210 9.74 -15.61 2.43
C LYS A 210 10.71 -16.80 2.52
N TYR A 211 10.18 -18.01 2.56
CA TYR A 211 10.94 -19.23 2.84
C TYR A 211 12.06 -19.51 1.82
N TRP A 212 11.97 -18.95 0.60
CA TRP A 212 13.00 -19.13 -0.43
C TRP A 212 14.11 -18.07 -0.38
N ILE A 213 13.94 -16.96 0.37
CA ILE A 213 14.98 -15.94 0.54
C ILE A 213 15.65 -16.00 1.91
N LEU A 214 14.96 -16.54 2.94
CA LEU A 214 15.52 -16.63 4.29
C LEU A 214 16.83 -17.41 4.33
N PRO A 215 16.99 -18.60 3.69
CA PRO A 215 18.25 -19.32 3.71
C PRO A 215 19.40 -18.55 3.04
N ASP A 216 19.12 -17.75 2.01
CA ASP A 216 20.16 -16.99 1.32
C ASP A 216 20.71 -15.85 2.19
N ILE A 217 19.82 -15.04 2.80
CA ILE A 217 20.28 -13.96 3.69
C ILE A 217 21.05 -14.53 4.90
N GLU A 218 20.59 -15.63 5.50
CA GLU A 218 21.30 -16.28 6.62
C GLU A 218 22.69 -16.79 6.21
N ASN A 219 22.82 -17.37 5.03
CA ASN A 219 24.10 -17.79 4.49
C ASN A 219 25.04 -16.61 4.23
N ARG A 220 24.53 -15.48 3.69
CA ARG A 220 25.34 -14.26 3.48
C ARG A 220 25.82 -13.66 4.79
N ILE A 221 24.96 -13.63 5.80
CA ILE A 221 25.32 -13.17 7.16
C ILE A 221 26.37 -14.09 7.76
N LYS A 222 26.18 -15.41 7.73
CA LYS A 222 27.14 -16.40 8.24
C LYS A 222 28.48 -16.32 7.55
N ALA A 223 28.51 -16.05 6.26
CA ALA A 223 29.74 -15.89 5.46
C ALA A 223 30.38 -14.50 5.63
N GLY A 224 29.81 -13.59 6.43
CA GLY A 224 30.33 -12.23 6.63
C GLY A 224 30.17 -11.32 5.41
N GLN A 225 29.37 -11.72 4.43
CA GLN A 225 29.13 -10.96 3.19
C GLN A 225 28.09 -9.84 3.39
N ILE A 226 27.18 -10.02 4.34
CA ILE A 226 26.27 -8.98 4.85
C ILE A 226 26.51 -8.92 6.36
N LYS A 227 26.91 -7.74 6.87
CA LYS A 227 27.01 -7.53 8.31
C LYS A 227 25.59 -7.47 8.90
N ALA A 228 25.34 -8.15 10.03
CA ALA A 228 24.06 -8.07 10.73
C ALA A 228 24.27 -7.72 12.20
N LEU A 229 23.58 -6.68 12.65
CA LEU A 229 23.50 -6.25 14.04
C LEU A 229 22.13 -6.66 14.58
N PHE A 230 22.08 -7.79 15.26
CA PHE A 230 20.89 -8.26 15.99
C PHE A 230 20.85 -7.67 17.40
N ASN A 231 19.66 -7.69 18.04
CA ASN A 231 19.41 -7.03 19.32
C ASN A 231 19.86 -5.56 19.31
N SER A 232 19.69 -4.89 18.17
CA SER A 232 20.24 -3.55 17.91
C SER A 232 19.15 -2.57 17.54
N ARG A 233 19.23 -1.36 18.09
CA ARG A 233 18.33 -0.25 17.77
C ARG A 233 19.15 0.92 17.27
N VAL A 234 18.71 1.53 16.17
CA VAL A 234 19.26 2.82 15.74
C VAL A 234 18.81 3.88 16.72
N VAL A 235 19.73 4.71 17.15
CA VAL A 235 19.49 5.82 18.10
C VAL A 235 19.65 7.20 17.46
N ARG A 236 20.41 7.29 16.34
CA ARG A 236 20.60 8.53 15.59
C ARG A 236 21.16 8.24 14.20
N PHE A 237 20.82 9.07 13.24
CA PHE A 237 21.48 9.13 11.92
C PHE A 237 22.37 10.38 11.86
N GLY A 238 23.59 10.25 11.33
CA GLY A 238 24.55 11.32 11.09
C GLY A 238 24.92 11.42 9.62
N ALA A 239 25.76 12.39 9.28
CA ALA A 239 26.30 12.53 7.93
C ALA A 239 27.34 11.42 7.67
N GLY A 240 26.99 10.43 6.87
CA GLY A 240 27.86 9.30 6.52
C GLY A 240 27.95 8.18 7.58
N GLU A 241 27.12 8.19 8.61
CA GLU A 241 27.13 7.19 9.68
C GLU A 241 25.78 6.98 10.36
N VAL A 242 25.57 5.79 10.89
CA VAL A 242 24.41 5.41 11.70
C VAL A 242 24.88 4.99 13.07
N PHE A 243 24.29 5.57 14.10
CA PHE A 243 24.56 5.23 15.49
C PHE A 243 23.53 4.25 16.00
N ALA A 244 23.99 3.12 16.49
CA ALA A 244 23.14 2.07 17.02
C ALA A 244 23.54 1.70 18.44
N GLU A 245 22.61 1.12 19.18
CA GLU A 245 22.86 0.46 20.46
C GLU A 245 22.64 -1.04 20.27
N THR A 246 23.67 -1.83 20.54
CA THR A 246 23.69 -3.29 20.41
C THR A 246 23.94 -3.91 21.78
N ASN A 247 22.96 -4.62 22.34
CA ASN A 247 23.04 -5.20 23.69
C ASN A 247 23.51 -4.22 24.77
N GLY A 248 23.08 -2.94 24.69
CA GLY A 248 23.45 -1.88 25.62
C GLY A 248 24.80 -1.19 25.34
N SER A 249 25.51 -1.59 24.28
CA SER A 249 26.77 -0.96 23.85
C SER A 249 26.56 -0.11 22.62
N ALA A 250 27.15 1.10 22.60
CA ALA A 250 27.12 1.98 21.44
C ALA A 250 27.95 1.41 20.29
N GLU A 251 27.41 1.45 19.09
CA GLU A 251 28.06 1.06 17.85
C GLU A 251 27.85 2.12 16.78
N THR A 252 28.91 2.46 16.03
CA THR A 252 28.84 3.37 14.88
C THR A 252 29.09 2.59 13.61
N VAL A 253 28.19 2.73 12.64
CA VAL A 253 28.26 2.06 11.34
C VAL A 253 28.37 3.12 10.25
N ARG A 254 29.37 3.03 9.40
CA ARG A 254 29.47 3.87 8.20
C ARG A 254 28.29 3.61 7.28
N ALA A 255 27.71 4.67 6.74
CA ALA A 255 26.54 4.61 5.89
C ALA A 255 26.48 5.80 4.94
N ASP A 256 26.69 5.58 3.65
CA ASP A 256 26.40 6.58 2.62
C ASP A 256 24.88 6.75 2.47
N PHE A 257 24.12 5.67 2.68
CA PHE A 257 22.67 5.63 2.69
C PHE A 257 22.12 4.74 3.81
N ALA A 258 20.93 5.06 4.28
CA ALA A 258 20.19 4.23 5.21
C ALA A 258 18.76 4.01 4.74
N PHE A 259 18.26 2.77 4.81
CA PHE A 259 16.87 2.42 4.55
C PHE A 259 16.17 2.03 5.83
N VAL A 260 15.10 2.75 6.19
CA VAL A 260 14.26 2.44 7.37
C VAL A 260 13.03 1.66 6.89
N LEU A 261 13.14 0.32 6.84
CA LEU A 261 12.13 -0.60 6.29
C LEU A 261 11.43 -1.38 7.42
N ILE A 262 10.71 -0.64 8.26
CA ILE A 262 10.09 -1.14 9.51
C ILE A 262 8.56 -1.26 9.42
N GLY A 263 8.02 -1.25 8.20
CA GLY A 263 6.60 -1.40 7.91
C GLY A 263 5.87 -0.07 7.72
N PHE A 264 4.55 -0.17 7.60
CA PHE A 264 3.64 0.92 7.25
C PHE A 264 2.40 0.88 8.15
N HIS A 265 1.64 1.97 8.18
CA HIS A 265 0.33 2.07 8.83
C HIS A 265 -0.66 2.84 7.95
N PRO A 266 -1.99 2.69 8.12
CA PRO A 266 -2.97 3.54 7.46
C PRO A 266 -2.85 5.00 7.88
N ASP A 267 -3.35 5.92 7.05
CA ASP A 267 -3.53 7.33 7.41
C ASP A 267 -4.70 7.48 8.41
N THR A 268 -4.40 7.26 9.68
CA THR A 268 -5.41 7.30 10.74
C THR A 268 -5.96 8.70 10.97
N ALA A 269 -5.11 9.74 10.85
CA ALA A 269 -5.54 11.13 10.98
C ALA A 269 -6.63 11.46 9.94
N ARG A 270 -6.43 10.99 8.72
CA ARG A 270 -7.42 11.19 7.65
C ARG A 270 -8.69 10.37 7.83
N LEU A 271 -8.58 9.14 8.36
CA LEU A 271 -9.77 8.36 8.72
C LEU A 271 -10.60 9.08 9.79
N GLU A 272 -9.93 9.64 10.80
CA GLU A 272 -10.58 10.43 11.87
C GLU A 272 -11.18 11.74 11.35
N GLU A 273 -10.52 12.45 10.42
CA GLU A 273 -11.08 13.62 9.73
C GLU A 273 -12.37 13.28 8.98
N PHE A 274 -12.52 12.06 8.46
CA PHE A 274 -13.73 11.58 7.81
C PHE A 274 -14.79 11.07 8.81
N GLY A 275 -14.54 11.21 10.10
CA GLY A 275 -15.45 10.82 11.19
C GLY A 275 -15.36 9.34 11.57
N ILE A 276 -14.41 8.59 11.04
CA ILE A 276 -14.22 7.18 11.37
C ILE A 276 -13.51 7.04 12.71
N ARG A 277 -14.07 6.27 13.61
CA ARG A 277 -13.39 5.91 14.86
C ARG A 277 -12.30 4.90 14.58
N VAL A 278 -11.10 5.17 15.10
CA VAL A 278 -9.92 4.32 14.95
C VAL A 278 -9.50 3.78 16.32
N HIS A 279 -9.22 2.49 16.38
CA HIS A 279 -8.77 1.85 17.62
C HIS A 279 -7.33 2.32 17.95
N PRO A 280 -7.07 2.91 19.12
CA PRO A 280 -5.80 3.56 19.42
C PRO A 280 -4.59 2.61 19.38
N ASP A 281 -4.75 1.37 19.82
CA ASP A 281 -3.65 0.40 19.88
C ASP A 281 -3.40 -0.29 18.54
N THR A 282 -4.44 -0.60 17.76
CA THR A 282 -4.31 -1.36 16.51
C THR A 282 -4.31 -0.47 15.28
N LEU A 283 -4.71 0.78 15.40
CA LEU A 283 -4.90 1.72 14.29
C LEU A 283 -5.90 1.20 13.23
N ALA A 284 -6.75 0.24 13.62
CA ALA A 284 -7.78 -0.29 12.74
C ALA A 284 -9.05 0.57 12.82
N PRO A 285 -9.72 0.84 11.70
CA PRO A 285 -11.01 1.52 11.71
C PRO A 285 -12.08 0.63 12.37
N GLU A 286 -13.03 1.26 13.06
CA GLU A 286 -14.23 0.58 13.55
C GLU A 286 -15.14 0.25 12.37
N ILE A 287 -15.50 -1.01 12.22
CA ILE A 287 -16.31 -1.52 11.11
C ILE A 287 -17.30 -2.59 11.58
N ASP A 288 -18.36 -2.74 10.82
CA ASP A 288 -19.16 -3.97 10.80
C ASP A 288 -18.39 -5.02 9.97
N GLU A 289 -18.03 -6.14 10.57
CA GLU A 289 -17.21 -7.18 9.94
C GLU A 289 -17.92 -7.89 8.76
N ALA A 290 -19.26 -7.86 8.71
CA ALA A 290 -20.03 -8.48 7.63
C ALA A 290 -20.11 -7.60 6.38
N THR A 291 -20.15 -6.28 6.55
CA THR A 291 -20.38 -5.31 5.47
C THR A 291 -19.20 -4.41 5.19
N PHE A 292 -18.21 -4.32 6.09
CA PHE A 292 -17.11 -3.35 6.09
C PHE A 292 -17.58 -1.88 6.14
N GLU A 293 -18.81 -1.64 6.57
CA GLU A 293 -19.30 -0.31 6.85
C GLU A 293 -18.68 0.22 8.14
N THR A 294 -18.29 1.48 8.16
CA THR A 294 -17.70 2.10 9.35
C THR A 294 -18.80 2.58 10.30
N ASN A 295 -18.42 3.20 11.42
CA ASN A 295 -19.35 3.90 12.31
C ASN A 295 -20.07 5.08 11.62
N VAL A 296 -19.62 5.51 10.43
CA VAL A 296 -20.26 6.55 9.62
C VAL A 296 -21.14 5.87 8.57
N PRO A 297 -22.49 5.98 8.65
CA PRO A 297 -23.41 5.31 7.72
C PRO A 297 -23.12 5.68 6.26
N GLY A 298 -22.98 4.68 5.38
CA GLY A 298 -22.66 4.87 3.97
C GLY A 298 -21.17 5.02 3.66
N LEU A 299 -20.31 5.04 4.67
CA LEU A 299 -18.86 5.07 4.52
C LEU A 299 -18.26 3.69 4.83
N TYR A 300 -17.59 3.11 3.84
CA TYR A 300 -17.01 1.76 3.88
C TYR A 300 -15.50 1.80 3.79
N VAL A 301 -14.85 0.73 4.22
CA VAL A 301 -13.40 0.54 4.06
C VAL A 301 -13.10 -0.80 3.37
N ALA A 302 -12.09 -0.82 2.49
CA ALA A 302 -11.72 -2.01 1.73
C ALA A 302 -10.20 -2.20 1.67
N GLY A 303 -9.76 -3.46 1.69
CA GLY A 303 -8.34 -3.81 1.56
C GLY A 303 -7.54 -3.59 2.83
N SER A 304 -6.25 -3.31 2.67
CA SER A 304 -5.29 -3.35 3.77
C SER A 304 -5.48 -2.27 4.85
N VAL A 305 -6.20 -1.19 4.57
CA VAL A 305 -6.57 -0.17 5.56
C VAL A 305 -7.35 -0.76 6.74
N VAL A 306 -8.14 -1.82 6.50
CA VAL A 306 -8.94 -2.53 7.53
C VAL A 306 -8.08 -3.12 8.65
N ALA A 307 -6.86 -3.54 8.33
CA ALA A 307 -5.98 -4.21 9.29
C ALA A 307 -5.26 -3.28 10.27
N GLY A 308 -5.34 -1.97 10.07
CA GLY A 308 -4.57 -1.02 10.85
C GLY A 308 -3.06 -1.29 10.74
N LYS A 309 -2.35 -1.28 11.87
CA LYS A 309 -0.91 -1.60 11.90
C LYS A 309 -0.59 -3.10 11.76
N ASN A 310 -1.59 -3.97 11.80
CA ASN A 310 -1.42 -5.42 11.64
C ASN A 310 -1.43 -5.82 10.16
N ASN A 311 -0.56 -5.17 9.37
CA ASN A 311 -0.51 -5.29 7.90
C ASN A 311 -0.13 -6.69 7.37
N ASN A 312 0.10 -7.66 8.25
CA ASN A 312 0.25 -9.08 7.92
C ASN A 312 -1.07 -9.88 7.94
N LYS A 313 -2.21 -9.23 8.12
CA LYS A 313 -3.53 -9.89 8.13
C LYS A 313 -4.29 -9.71 6.82
N ILE A 314 -4.16 -8.54 6.18
CA ILE A 314 -4.88 -8.22 4.95
C ILE A 314 -3.86 -7.96 3.83
N PHE A 315 -3.90 -8.85 2.84
CA PHE A 315 -3.13 -8.81 1.61
C PHE A 315 -4.07 -8.63 0.42
N VAL A 316 -3.54 -8.67 -0.80
CA VAL A 316 -4.37 -8.60 -2.02
C VAL A 316 -5.35 -9.78 -2.05
N GLU A 317 -4.90 -10.95 -1.65
CA GLU A 317 -5.62 -12.24 -1.72
C GLU A 317 -6.97 -12.20 -1.01
N ASN A 318 -7.01 -11.65 0.19
CA ASN A 318 -8.24 -11.53 0.98
C ASN A 318 -8.87 -10.12 0.88
N GLY A 319 -8.07 -9.08 0.77
CA GLY A 319 -8.58 -7.70 0.64
C GLY A 319 -9.44 -7.46 -0.60
N ARG A 320 -9.13 -8.14 -1.74
CA ARG A 320 -9.97 -8.10 -2.95
C ARG A 320 -11.37 -8.70 -2.74
N MET A 321 -11.51 -9.59 -1.76
CA MET A 321 -12.77 -10.27 -1.45
C MET A 321 -13.76 -9.37 -0.71
N HIS A 322 -13.30 -8.27 -0.10
CA HIS A 322 -14.18 -7.32 0.58
C HIS A 322 -15.27 -6.75 -0.33
N ALA A 323 -15.00 -6.66 -1.65
CA ALA A 323 -15.96 -6.23 -2.64
C ALA A 323 -17.28 -7.03 -2.61
N PHE A 324 -17.18 -8.33 -2.34
CA PHE A 324 -18.35 -9.24 -2.31
C PHE A 324 -19.24 -9.07 -1.07
N SER A 325 -18.76 -8.37 -0.04
CA SER A 325 -19.57 -7.97 1.13
C SER A 325 -20.05 -6.52 0.98
N ILE A 326 -19.18 -5.61 0.57
CA ILE A 326 -19.45 -4.18 0.47
C ILE A 326 -20.53 -3.89 -0.58
N ILE A 327 -20.37 -4.39 -1.79
CA ILE A 327 -21.26 -4.02 -2.90
C ILE A 327 -22.69 -4.53 -2.72
N PRO A 328 -22.97 -5.75 -2.27
CA PRO A 328 -24.33 -6.15 -1.92
C PRO A 328 -24.96 -5.29 -0.80
N SER A 329 -24.17 -4.88 0.21
CA SER A 329 -24.65 -3.98 1.25
C SER A 329 -25.08 -2.63 0.68
N ILE A 330 -24.26 -2.02 -0.18
CA ILE A 330 -24.55 -0.76 -0.87
C ILE A 330 -25.80 -0.92 -1.75
N ALA A 331 -25.87 -1.97 -2.57
CA ALA A 331 -27.00 -2.21 -3.47
C ALA A 331 -28.33 -2.36 -2.72
N LYS A 332 -28.30 -3.01 -1.56
CA LYS A 332 -29.49 -3.13 -0.69
C LYS A 332 -29.95 -1.77 -0.16
N LYS A 333 -29.02 -0.92 0.29
CA LYS A 333 -29.34 0.42 0.81
C LYS A 333 -29.89 1.37 -0.25
N ILE A 334 -29.34 1.29 -1.47
CA ILE A 334 -29.78 2.19 -2.57
C ILE A 334 -31.17 1.80 -3.11
N ARG A 335 -31.55 0.53 -2.99
CA ARG A 335 -32.86 0.03 -3.46
C ARG A 335 -33.97 0.10 -2.40
N ALA A 336 -33.60 0.29 -1.14
CA ALA A 336 -34.54 0.48 -0.03
C ALA A 336 -35.09 1.90 0.04
#